data_99fb8d14b8e7d89d95fc35401bd74f66
#
_entry.id   99fb8d14b8e7d89d95fc35401bd74f66
#
_cell.length_a   1.000
_cell.length_b   1.000
_cell.length_c   1.000
_cell.angle_alpha   90.00
_cell.angle_beta   90.00
_cell.angle_gamma   90.00
#
_symmetry.space_group_name_H-M   'P 1'
#
loop_
_entity.id
_entity.type
_entity.pdbx_description
1 polymer ?
#
loop_
_entity_poly.entity_id
_entity_poly.type
_entity_poly.pdbx_seq_one_letter_code
_entity_poly.pdbx_strand_id
1 'polypeptide(L)'
;IVDGECREVIMRGMGLGGWMLQEGYMLGISGEGTQHSIRARITELVGEEDCDRFYRLWLENHMTRADVDLLAKAGFNSIRLPMHYNLLTLPIEAEPVPGRHTWLTAGFTLTDNLLAWCKANRMYLILDLHAAPGGQGRDANISDYDTNKPSLWESAANRDKTIALWRKLAERYATASWIGGYDLLNEPNWTFEGKDKNGKEDT
;
A
#
# COMPACT_ATOMS: atom_id res chain seq x y z
N ILE A 1 -1.74 7.93 -22.04
CA ILE A 1 -1.15 8.95 -21.13
C ILE A 1 -0.32 9.90 -21.99
N VAL A 2 -0.37 11.18 -21.68
CA VAL A 2 0.48 12.19 -22.34
C VAL A 2 1.21 13.00 -21.28
N ASP A 3 2.39 13.51 -21.62
CA ASP A 3 3.14 14.43 -20.77
C ASP A 3 2.60 15.87 -20.86
N GLY A 4 3.23 16.81 -20.16
CA GLY A 4 2.85 18.22 -20.17
C GLY A 4 3.01 18.93 -21.53
N GLU A 5 3.62 18.28 -22.52
CA GLU A 5 3.78 18.74 -23.90
C GLU A 5 2.89 17.97 -24.87
N CYS A 6 1.89 17.24 -24.36
CA CYS A 6 0.95 16.40 -25.12
C CYS A 6 1.63 15.24 -25.91
N ARG A 7 2.83 14.83 -25.54
CA ARG A 7 3.50 13.67 -26.17
C ARG A 7 3.06 12.39 -25.46
N GLU A 8 2.86 11.32 -26.24
CA GLU A 8 2.51 10.03 -25.67
C GLU A 8 3.62 9.49 -24.77
N VAL A 9 3.22 9.04 -23.57
CA VAL A 9 4.10 8.37 -22.61
C VAL A 9 3.64 6.93 -22.41
N ILE A 10 4.50 5.99 -22.77
CA ILE A 10 4.30 4.56 -22.52
C ILE A 10 4.96 4.24 -21.19
N MET A 11 4.15 3.87 -20.18
CA MET A 11 4.63 3.48 -18.87
C MET A 11 5.19 2.04 -18.94
N ARG A 12 6.47 1.89 -18.65
CA ARG A 12 7.15 0.62 -18.44
C ARG A 12 7.49 0.52 -16.97
N GLY A 13 6.59 -0.13 -16.21
CA GLY A 13 6.63 -0.10 -14.76
C GLY A 13 7.13 -1.38 -14.12
N MET A 14 7.61 -1.25 -12.89
CA MET A 14 7.88 -2.33 -11.96
C MET A 14 7.03 -2.12 -10.70
N GLY A 15 6.32 -3.19 -10.26
CA GLY A 15 5.65 -3.21 -8.96
C GLY A 15 6.64 -3.59 -7.87
N LEU A 16 6.65 -2.83 -6.77
CA LEU A 16 7.49 -3.10 -5.61
C LEU A 16 6.75 -3.97 -4.58
N GLY A 17 6.27 -5.14 -5.01
CA GLY A 17 5.66 -6.11 -4.10
C GLY A 17 6.62 -6.57 -2.99
N GLY A 18 6.06 -6.87 -1.83
CA GLY A 18 6.81 -7.37 -0.68
C GLY A 18 7.52 -6.30 0.17
N TRP A 19 7.62 -5.06 -0.25
CA TRP A 19 8.34 -4.04 0.51
C TRP A 19 7.48 -3.39 1.60
N MET A 20 6.52 -2.55 1.20
CA MET A 20 5.61 -1.86 2.16
C MET A 20 4.33 -2.65 2.43
N LEU A 21 4.19 -3.80 1.84
CA LEU A 21 3.19 -4.82 2.09
C LEU A 21 3.84 -6.17 1.85
N GLN A 22 3.61 -7.13 2.75
CA GLN A 22 4.05 -8.51 2.58
C GLN A 22 2.87 -9.38 2.15
N GLU A 23 3.10 -10.20 1.14
CA GLU A 23 2.17 -11.23 0.69
C GLU A 23 2.84 -12.60 0.84
N GLY A 24 2.17 -13.53 1.52
CA GLY A 24 2.77 -14.80 1.92
C GLY A 24 3.34 -15.61 0.76
N TYR A 25 2.67 -15.62 -0.40
CA TYR A 25 3.15 -16.36 -1.56
C TYR A 25 4.49 -15.84 -2.12
N MET A 26 4.76 -14.53 -2.00
CA MET A 26 6.05 -13.94 -2.39
C MET A 26 7.19 -14.38 -1.47
N LEU A 27 6.86 -14.76 -0.23
CA LEU A 27 7.81 -15.26 0.76
C LEU A 27 7.89 -16.79 0.80
N GLY A 28 7.17 -17.49 -0.07
CA GLY A 28 7.08 -18.95 -0.07
C GLY A 28 6.34 -19.51 1.15
N ILE A 29 5.51 -18.72 1.80
CA ILE A 29 4.69 -19.14 2.94
C ILE A 29 3.40 -19.78 2.41
N SER A 30 3.16 -21.04 2.77
CA SER A 30 1.93 -21.74 2.43
C SER A 30 0.83 -21.49 3.47
N GLY A 31 -0.44 -21.43 3.04
CA GLY A 31 -1.60 -21.23 3.91
C GLY A 31 -1.89 -19.75 4.19
N GLU A 32 -2.27 -19.42 5.42
CA GLU A 32 -2.54 -18.04 5.81
C GLU A 32 -1.28 -17.18 5.75
N GLY A 33 -1.22 -16.33 4.73
CA GLY A 33 -0.09 -15.48 4.42
C GLY A 33 -0.44 -13.98 4.48
N THR A 34 -1.44 -13.60 5.30
CA THR A 34 -1.74 -12.19 5.58
C THR A 34 -0.56 -11.54 6.30
N GLN A 35 -0.33 -10.25 6.06
CA GLN A 35 0.79 -9.55 6.69
C GLN A 35 0.71 -9.60 8.22
N HIS A 36 -0.47 -9.45 8.81
CA HIS A 36 -0.61 -9.56 10.27
C HIS A 36 -0.30 -10.96 10.79
N SER A 37 -0.68 -12.03 10.07
CA SER A 37 -0.35 -13.41 10.48
C SER A 37 1.14 -13.73 10.33
N ILE A 38 1.79 -13.21 9.27
CA ILE A 38 3.25 -13.32 9.10
C ILE A 38 3.95 -12.65 10.26
N ARG A 39 3.54 -11.41 10.62
CA ARG A 39 4.11 -10.70 11.75
C ARG A 39 3.92 -11.46 13.06
N ALA A 40 2.72 -11.98 13.31
CA ALA A 40 2.42 -12.77 14.52
C ALA A 40 3.34 -14.00 14.62
N ARG A 41 3.55 -14.73 13.54
CA ARG A 41 4.47 -15.89 13.51
C ARG A 41 5.92 -15.51 13.78
N ILE A 42 6.40 -14.39 13.20
CA ILE A 42 7.75 -13.90 13.48
C ILE A 42 7.86 -13.52 14.97
N THR A 43 6.87 -12.81 15.51
CA THR A 43 6.83 -12.43 16.92
C THR A 43 6.86 -13.66 17.84
N GLU A 44 6.11 -14.71 17.51
CA GLU A 44 6.12 -15.98 18.26
C GLU A 44 7.52 -16.62 18.27
N LEU A 45 8.24 -16.56 17.17
CA LEU A 45 9.56 -17.19 17.01
C LEU A 45 10.69 -16.43 17.70
N VAL A 46 10.69 -15.10 17.63
CA VAL A 46 11.85 -14.29 18.06
C VAL A 46 11.52 -13.24 19.13
N GLY A 47 10.26 -13.10 19.52
CA GLY A 47 9.79 -12.05 20.43
C GLY A 47 9.54 -10.71 19.74
N GLU A 48 8.87 -9.81 20.46
CA GLU A 48 8.35 -8.55 19.90
C GLU A 48 9.48 -7.59 19.50
N GLU A 49 10.53 -7.48 20.34
CA GLU A 49 11.66 -6.58 20.08
C GLU A 49 12.43 -6.96 18.81
N ASP A 50 12.75 -8.24 18.64
CA ASP A 50 13.47 -8.71 17.45
C ASP A 50 12.56 -8.75 16.21
N CYS A 51 11.24 -8.94 16.37
CA CYS A 51 10.28 -8.76 15.28
C CYS A 51 10.25 -7.32 14.79
N ASP A 52 10.20 -6.33 15.69
CA ASP A 52 10.25 -4.91 15.33
C ASP A 52 11.56 -4.55 14.64
N ARG A 53 12.68 -5.11 15.13
CA ARG A 53 13.98 -4.96 14.50
C ARG A 53 14.00 -5.56 13.10
N PHE A 54 13.41 -6.76 12.91
CA PHE A 54 13.29 -7.40 11.60
C PHE A 54 12.55 -6.50 10.62
N TYR A 55 11.37 -5.99 10.98
CA TYR A 55 10.58 -5.13 10.08
C TYR A 55 11.26 -3.80 9.77
N ARG A 56 11.97 -3.21 10.73
CA ARG A 56 12.79 -2.03 10.47
C ARG A 56 13.88 -2.31 9.43
N LEU A 57 14.65 -3.38 9.62
CA LEU A 57 15.70 -3.78 8.68
C LEU A 57 15.13 -4.18 7.31
N TRP A 58 13.97 -4.83 7.29
CA TRP A 58 13.25 -5.15 6.06
C TRP A 58 12.95 -3.89 5.25
N LEU A 59 12.31 -2.91 5.86
CA LEU A 59 11.94 -1.66 5.19
C LEU A 59 13.14 -0.83 4.75
N GLU A 60 14.25 -0.90 5.49
CA GLU A 60 15.49 -0.18 5.17
C GLU A 60 16.28 -0.82 4.03
N ASN A 61 16.19 -2.13 3.83
CA ASN A 61 17.08 -2.87 2.95
C ASN A 61 16.41 -3.59 1.78
N HIS A 62 15.08 -3.82 1.82
CA HIS A 62 14.38 -4.53 0.77
C HIS A 62 14.33 -3.73 -0.54
N MET A 63 14.19 -2.40 -0.45
CA MET A 63 14.24 -1.49 -1.58
C MET A 63 15.13 -0.30 -1.23
N THR A 64 16.16 -0.09 -2.05
CA THR A 64 17.14 0.95 -1.87
C THR A 64 17.25 1.85 -3.10
N ARG A 65 17.99 2.96 -2.98
CA ARG A 65 18.29 3.82 -4.12
C ARG A 65 19.00 3.07 -5.26
N ALA A 66 19.90 2.15 -4.91
CA ALA A 66 20.64 1.38 -5.91
C ALA A 66 19.70 0.51 -6.78
N ASP A 67 18.63 -0.02 -6.20
CA ASP A 67 17.64 -0.81 -6.93
C ASP A 67 16.86 0.06 -7.92
N VAL A 68 16.46 1.27 -7.52
CA VAL A 68 15.78 2.23 -8.42
C VAL A 68 16.71 2.67 -9.55
N ASP A 69 17.97 2.95 -9.25
CA ASP A 69 18.99 3.30 -10.26
C ASP A 69 19.18 2.13 -11.26
N LEU A 70 19.15 0.88 -10.79
CA LEU A 70 19.23 -0.33 -11.62
C LEU A 70 17.99 -0.49 -12.52
N LEU A 71 16.78 -0.29 -11.98
CA LEU A 71 15.53 -0.35 -12.75
C LEU A 71 15.54 0.70 -13.87
N ALA A 72 15.93 1.93 -13.57
CA ALA A 72 16.05 2.98 -14.58
C ALA A 72 17.05 2.61 -15.69
N LYS A 73 18.22 2.05 -15.30
CA LYS A 73 19.23 1.57 -16.24
C LYS A 73 18.73 0.41 -17.10
N ALA A 74 17.84 -0.42 -16.58
CA ALA A 74 17.18 -1.50 -17.31
C ALA A 74 16.06 -1.01 -18.26
N GLY A 75 15.76 0.29 -18.28
CA GLY A 75 14.78 0.90 -19.19
C GLY A 75 13.37 1.04 -18.61
N PHE A 76 13.17 0.81 -17.31
CA PHE A 76 11.93 1.15 -16.64
C PHE A 76 11.80 2.67 -16.46
N ASN A 77 10.58 3.20 -16.58
CA ASN A 77 10.28 4.62 -16.41
C ASN A 77 9.16 4.87 -15.39
N SER A 78 8.72 3.84 -14.70
CA SER A 78 7.71 3.96 -13.65
C SER A 78 7.84 2.86 -12.61
N ILE A 79 7.39 3.17 -11.40
CA ILE A 79 7.31 2.25 -10.26
C ILE A 79 5.90 2.34 -9.68
N ARG A 80 5.27 1.20 -9.40
CA ARG A 80 4.05 1.10 -8.58
C ARG A 80 4.45 0.68 -7.19
N LEU A 81 4.02 1.43 -6.19
CA LEU A 81 4.31 1.21 -4.79
C LEU A 81 3.08 0.65 -4.06
N PRO A 82 2.98 -0.66 -3.86
CA PRO A 82 2.00 -1.26 -2.98
C PRO A 82 2.26 -0.86 -1.52
N MET A 83 1.28 -0.19 -0.90
CA MET A 83 1.39 0.31 0.47
C MET A 83 0.36 -0.35 1.37
N HIS A 84 0.80 -0.75 2.55
CA HIS A 84 -0.11 -1.08 3.64
C HIS A 84 -0.42 0.18 4.45
N TYR A 85 -1.70 0.42 4.74
CA TYR A 85 -2.14 1.61 5.48
C TYR A 85 -1.47 1.76 6.86
N ASN A 86 -1.14 0.64 7.53
CA ASN A 86 -0.57 0.64 8.89
C ASN A 86 0.85 1.23 8.97
N LEU A 87 1.52 1.45 7.84
CA LEU A 87 2.77 2.21 7.79
C LEU A 87 2.54 3.73 7.73
N LEU A 88 1.31 4.16 7.43
CA LEU A 88 0.93 5.56 7.22
C LEU A 88 0.01 6.11 8.31
N THR A 89 -0.82 5.24 8.92
CA THR A 89 -1.74 5.61 10.00
C THR A 89 -2.02 4.41 10.90
N LEU A 90 -2.44 4.66 12.14
CA LEU A 90 -2.84 3.59 13.06
C LEU A 90 -4.15 2.93 12.60
N PRO A 91 -4.36 1.63 12.92
CA PRO A 91 -5.67 1.01 12.78
C PRO A 91 -6.67 1.69 13.72
N ILE A 92 -7.97 1.60 13.40
CA ILE A 92 -9.02 2.33 14.12
C ILE A 92 -9.03 2.00 15.62
N GLU A 93 -8.86 0.74 15.96
CA GLU A 93 -8.84 0.25 17.33
C GLU A 93 -7.65 0.73 18.16
N ALA A 94 -6.57 1.18 17.51
CA ALA A 94 -5.37 1.71 18.16
C ALA A 94 -5.33 3.25 18.18
N GLU A 95 -6.33 3.91 17.61
CA GLU A 95 -6.39 5.39 17.67
C GLU A 95 -6.63 5.86 19.11
N PRO A 96 -5.79 6.75 19.63
CA PRO A 96 -5.92 7.23 21.01
C PRO A 96 -7.19 8.05 21.24
N VAL A 97 -7.76 8.63 20.18
CA VAL A 97 -9.00 9.42 20.22
C VAL A 97 -9.91 8.97 19.08
N PRO A 98 -11.13 8.47 19.36
CA PRO A 98 -12.08 8.06 18.33
C PRO A 98 -12.36 9.19 17.32
N GLY A 99 -12.39 8.84 16.04
CA GLY A 99 -12.65 9.79 14.95
C GLY A 99 -11.48 10.69 14.57
N ARG A 100 -10.32 10.55 15.23
CA ARG A 100 -9.07 11.17 14.80
C ARG A 100 -8.20 10.19 14.02
N HIS A 101 -7.22 10.74 13.29
CA HIS A 101 -6.29 9.96 12.49
C HIS A 101 -4.85 10.32 12.90
N THR A 102 -4.15 9.34 13.48
CA THR A 102 -2.73 9.46 13.81
C THR A 102 -1.90 9.10 12.58
N TRP A 103 -1.06 10.04 12.14
CA TRP A 103 -0.18 9.84 10.99
C TRP A 103 1.19 9.33 11.44
N LEU A 104 1.65 8.25 10.82
CA LEU A 104 2.93 7.62 11.11
C LEU A 104 3.99 8.12 10.14
N THR A 105 5.06 8.71 10.66
CA THR A 105 6.11 9.35 9.84
C THR A 105 6.86 8.33 8.97
N ALA A 106 7.03 7.11 9.44
CA ALA A 106 7.86 6.10 8.79
C ALA A 106 7.43 5.81 7.34
N GLY A 107 6.16 5.49 7.10
CA GLY A 107 5.66 5.20 5.75
C GLY A 107 5.76 6.40 4.81
N PHE A 108 5.48 7.61 5.31
CA PHE A 108 5.66 8.82 4.51
C PHE A 108 7.13 9.07 4.15
N THR A 109 8.06 8.83 5.08
CA THR A 109 9.50 8.98 4.81
C THR A 109 9.98 7.98 3.75
N LEU A 110 9.52 6.73 3.80
CA LEU A 110 9.85 5.73 2.77
C LEU A 110 9.32 6.16 1.40
N THR A 111 8.08 6.64 1.35
CA THR A 111 7.46 7.13 0.09
C THR A 111 8.19 8.36 -0.45
N ASP A 112 8.57 9.32 0.41
CA ASP A 112 9.32 10.52 0.02
C ASP A 112 10.70 10.16 -0.55
N ASN A 113 11.40 9.22 0.08
CA ASN A 113 12.70 8.74 -0.38
C ASN A 113 12.57 8.08 -1.76
N LEU A 114 11.59 7.19 -1.92
CA LEU A 114 11.34 6.54 -3.20
C LEU A 114 10.99 7.57 -4.29
N LEU A 115 10.13 8.55 -3.99
CA LEU A 115 9.80 9.63 -4.93
C LEU A 115 11.05 10.44 -5.34
N ALA A 116 11.93 10.74 -4.39
CA ALA A 116 13.19 11.43 -4.67
C ALA A 116 14.12 10.60 -5.58
N TRP A 117 14.21 9.29 -5.35
CA TRP A 117 14.98 8.38 -6.20
C TRP A 117 14.37 8.24 -7.59
N CYS A 118 13.03 8.13 -7.69
CA CYS A 118 12.31 8.13 -8.96
C CYS A 118 12.56 9.43 -9.74
N LYS A 119 12.42 10.59 -9.09
CA LYS A 119 12.69 11.89 -9.69
C LYS A 119 14.11 12.00 -10.24
N ALA A 120 15.11 11.55 -9.48
CA ALA A 120 16.52 11.56 -9.90
C ALA A 120 16.75 10.72 -11.16
N ASN A 121 15.96 9.66 -11.35
CA ASN A 121 16.02 8.73 -12.46
C ASN A 121 14.98 9.02 -13.57
N ARG A 122 14.23 10.13 -13.49
CA ARG A 122 13.15 10.47 -14.43
C ARG A 122 12.09 9.37 -14.56
N MET A 123 11.75 8.74 -13.43
CA MET A 123 10.74 7.71 -13.33
C MET A 123 9.48 8.25 -12.65
N TYR A 124 8.31 7.83 -13.09
CA TYR A 124 7.06 8.14 -12.41
C TYR A 124 6.81 7.17 -11.26
N LEU A 125 6.27 7.68 -10.15
CA LEU A 125 5.82 6.90 -9.01
C LEU A 125 4.29 6.82 -9.01
N ILE A 126 3.74 5.61 -8.95
CA ILE A 126 2.30 5.34 -8.80
C ILE A 126 2.10 4.87 -7.36
N LEU A 127 1.30 5.59 -6.60
CA LEU A 127 0.93 5.21 -5.23
C LEU A 127 -0.28 4.28 -5.29
N ASP A 128 -0.14 3.12 -4.66
CA ASP A 128 -1.17 2.10 -4.60
C ASP A 128 -1.52 1.77 -3.14
N LEU A 129 -2.79 1.97 -2.77
CA LEU A 129 -3.29 1.49 -1.49
C LEU A 129 -3.67 0.01 -1.61
N HIS A 130 -2.68 -0.83 -1.37
CA HIS A 130 -2.77 -2.27 -1.56
C HIS A 130 -3.49 -2.99 -0.42
N ALA A 131 -3.36 -2.48 0.80
CA ALA A 131 -4.15 -2.90 1.96
C ALA A 131 -4.71 -1.65 2.65
N ALA A 132 -6.02 -1.47 2.55
CA ALA A 132 -6.77 -0.37 3.14
C ALA A 132 -7.21 -0.70 4.59
N PRO A 133 -7.53 0.31 5.42
CA PRO A 133 -8.10 0.10 6.74
C PRO A 133 -9.28 -0.88 6.72
N GLY A 134 -9.18 -1.97 7.45
CA GLY A 134 -10.17 -3.04 7.52
C GLY A 134 -10.07 -4.09 6.41
N GLY A 135 -9.26 -3.85 5.37
CA GLY A 135 -9.17 -4.73 4.19
C GLY A 135 -10.32 -4.50 3.20
N GLN A 136 -9.98 -4.33 1.93
CA GLN A 136 -10.91 -4.03 0.85
C GLN A 136 -11.35 -5.24 0.05
N GLY A 137 -10.65 -6.36 0.18
CA GLY A 137 -10.89 -7.57 -0.60
C GLY A 137 -11.06 -8.81 0.29
N ARG A 138 -11.81 -9.81 -0.19
CA ARG A 138 -11.98 -11.10 0.47
C ARG A 138 -10.74 -11.99 0.37
N ASP A 139 -9.84 -11.69 -0.56
CA ASP A 139 -8.51 -12.30 -0.56
C ASP A 139 -7.67 -11.66 0.55
N ALA A 140 -7.76 -12.27 1.71
CA ALA A 140 -7.09 -11.80 2.92
C ALA A 140 -5.56 -11.75 2.78
N ASN A 141 -4.97 -12.65 1.99
CA ASN A 141 -3.53 -12.69 1.77
C ASN A 141 -3.00 -11.47 0.99
N ILE A 142 -3.87 -10.79 0.24
CA ILE A 142 -3.54 -9.59 -0.53
C ILE A 142 -3.93 -8.33 0.25
N SER A 143 -5.17 -8.27 0.75
CA SER A 143 -5.74 -7.08 1.39
C SER A 143 -5.44 -6.95 2.88
N ASP A 144 -4.77 -7.93 3.48
CA ASP A 144 -4.56 -8.09 4.92
C ASP A 144 -5.87 -8.05 5.73
N TYR A 145 -6.96 -8.54 5.13
CA TYR A 145 -8.27 -8.58 5.77
C TYR A 145 -8.28 -9.56 6.95
N ASP A 146 -8.65 -9.05 8.13
CA ASP A 146 -8.93 -9.86 9.32
C ASP A 146 -10.43 -10.19 9.38
N THR A 147 -10.79 -11.44 9.10
CA THR A 147 -12.18 -11.90 9.08
C THR A 147 -12.90 -11.79 10.43
N ASN A 148 -12.17 -11.55 11.52
CA ASN A 148 -12.75 -11.31 12.85
C ASN A 148 -13.10 -9.84 13.09
N LYS A 149 -12.81 -8.95 12.13
CA LYS A 149 -13.04 -7.52 12.22
C LYS A 149 -13.88 -7.01 11.06
N PRO A 150 -14.58 -5.88 11.22
CA PRO A 150 -15.30 -5.26 10.12
C PRO A 150 -14.34 -4.82 9.00
N SER A 151 -14.65 -5.20 7.77
CA SER A 151 -13.93 -4.79 6.57
C SER A 151 -14.02 -3.29 6.30
N LEU A 152 -13.31 -2.82 5.26
CA LEU A 152 -13.47 -1.48 4.71
C LEU A 152 -14.95 -1.15 4.43
N TRP A 153 -15.67 -2.10 3.85
CA TRP A 153 -17.05 -1.89 3.37
C TRP A 153 -18.08 -1.90 4.49
N GLU A 154 -17.84 -2.68 5.54
CA GLU A 154 -18.74 -2.84 6.69
C GLU A 154 -18.57 -1.74 7.74
N SER A 155 -17.43 -1.08 7.79
CA SER A 155 -17.10 -0.04 8.77
C SER A 155 -17.06 1.36 8.15
N ALA A 156 -17.96 2.25 8.58
CA ALA A 156 -17.89 3.67 8.22
C ALA A 156 -16.56 4.30 8.65
N ALA A 157 -16.06 3.95 9.84
CA ALA A 157 -14.81 4.48 10.36
C ALA A 157 -13.59 4.05 9.51
N ASN A 158 -13.58 2.81 8.96
CA ASN A 158 -12.55 2.36 8.01
C ASN A 158 -12.61 3.16 6.71
N ARG A 159 -13.81 3.39 6.17
CA ARG A 159 -14.00 4.23 4.97
C ARG A 159 -13.55 5.67 5.19
N ASP A 160 -13.93 6.28 6.31
CA ASP A 160 -13.54 7.65 6.65
C ASP A 160 -12.01 7.78 6.80
N LYS A 161 -11.37 6.77 7.42
CA LYS A 161 -9.91 6.71 7.52
C LYS A 161 -9.24 6.56 6.14
N THR A 162 -9.78 5.75 5.28
CA THR A 162 -9.28 5.57 3.90
C THR A 162 -9.37 6.87 3.10
N ILE A 163 -10.50 7.58 3.20
CA ILE A 163 -10.69 8.89 2.56
C ILE A 163 -9.70 9.91 3.13
N ALA A 164 -9.53 9.94 4.45
CA ALA A 164 -8.59 10.85 5.12
C ALA A 164 -7.14 10.55 4.71
N LEU A 165 -6.76 9.27 4.58
CA LEU A 165 -5.44 8.86 4.12
C LEU A 165 -5.17 9.31 2.69
N TRP A 166 -6.10 9.10 1.77
CA TRP A 166 -5.95 9.57 0.39
C TRP A 166 -5.89 11.09 0.30
N ARG A 167 -6.69 11.82 1.08
CA ARG A 167 -6.59 13.27 1.19
C ARG A 167 -5.19 13.69 1.66
N LYS A 168 -4.66 13.03 2.69
CA LYS A 168 -3.32 13.30 3.21
C LYS A 168 -2.21 13.05 2.18
N LEU A 169 -2.30 11.96 1.42
CA LEU A 169 -1.37 11.65 0.34
C LEU A 169 -1.48 12.67 -0.80
N ALA A 170 -2.70 12.99 -1.23
CA ALA A 170 -2.93 13.96 -2.30
C ALA A 170 -2.43 15.37 -1.93
N GLU A 171 -2.67 15.83 -0.71
CA GLU A 171 -2.16 17.11 -0.20
C GLU A 171 -0.63 17.13 -0.16
N ARG A 172 -0.01 16.01 0.32
CA ARG A 172 1.45 15.93 0.42
C ARG A 172 2.14 15.98 -0.94
N TYR A 173 1.57 15.35 -1.93
CA TYR A 173 2.17 15.21 -3.26
C TYR A 173 1.52 16.08 -4.33
N ALA A 174 0.69 17.05 -3.98
CA ALA A 174 -0.06 17.91 -4.90
C ALA A 174 0.79 18.61 -5.97
N THR A 175 2.03 18.95 -5.65
CA THR A 175 2.97 19.63 -6.56
C THR A 175 4.10 18.74 -7.05
N ALA A 176 4.05 17.45 -6.75
CA ALA A 176 5.11 16.51 -7.11
C ALA A 176 4.91 16.00 -8.56
N SER A 177 5.62 16.59 -9.50
CA SER A 177 5.50 16.29 -10.93
C SER A 177 5.89 14.86 -11.34
N TRP A 178 6.51 14.10 -10.45
CA TRP A 178 6.90 12.70 -10.66
C TRP A 178 5.93 11.68 -10.04
N ILE A 179 4.82 12.13 -9.47
CA ILE A 179 3.68 11.24 -9.19
C ILE A 179 2.97 10.97 -10.52
N GLY A 180 2.97 9.72 -10.95
CA GLY A 180 2.38 9.28 -12.22
C GLY A 180 0.91 8.88 -12.10
N GLY A 181 0.44 8.59 -10.87
CA GLY A 181 -0.94 8.18 -10.64
C GLY A 181 -1.21 7.76 -9.20
N TYR A 182 -2.49 7.60 -8.92
CA TYR A 182 -3.03 7.10 -7.66
C TYR A 182 -3.91 5.89 -7.95
N ASP A 183 -3.50 4.73 -7.48
CA ASP A 183 -4.27 3.48 -7.50
C ASP A 183 -5.02 3.39 -6.17
N LEU A 184 -6.30 3.72 -6.21
CA LEU A 184 -7.05 4.02 -4.99
C LEU A 184 -7.28 2.80 -4.09
N LEU A 185 -7.48 1.63 -4.67
CA LEU A 185 -7.67 0.36 -3.98
C LEU A 185 -7.25 -0.79 -4.87
N ASN A 186 -6.31 -1.60 -4.41
CA ASN A 186 -5.94 -2.83 -5.09
C ASN A 186 -7.01 -3.90 -4.92
N GLU A 187 -7.44 -4.52 -6.01
CA GLU A 187 -8.29 -5.72 -6.04
C GLU A 187 -9.47 -5.70 -5.06
N PRO A 188 -10.42 -4.76 -5.18
CA PRO A 188 -11.56 -4.66 -4.27
C PRO A 188 -12.61 -5.73 -4.58
N ASN A 189 -12.27 -7.01 -4.42
CA ASN A 189 -13.12 -8.17 -4.71
C ASN A 189 -14.10 -8.45 -3.57
N TRP A 190 -15.03 -7.52 -3.32
CA TRP A 190 -16.05 -7.63 -2.30
C TRP A 190 -17.43 -7.87 -2.92
N THR A 191 -18.25 -8.72 -2.29
CA THR A 191 -19.63 -8.92 -2.71
C THR A 191 -20.53 -7.98 -1.90
N PHE A 192 -21.21 -7.08 -2.59
CA PHE A 192 -22.22 -6.22 -2.01
C PHE A 192 -23.60 -6.88 -2.10
N GLU A 193 -24.46 -6.67 -1.08
CA GLU A 193 -25.85 -7.04 -1.19
C GLU A 193 -26.56 -6.04 -2.12
N GLY A 194 -27.02 -6.52 -3.24
CA GLY A 194 -27.74 -5.70 -4.20
C GLY A 194 -27.65 -6.24 -5.61
N LYS A 195 -28.43 -5.66 -6.47
CA LYS A 195 -28.40 -5.95 -7.90
C LYS A 195 -28.22 -4.64 -8.65
N ASP A 196 -27.43 -4.67 -9.70
CA ASP A 196 -27.32 -3.56 -10.63
C ASP A 196 -28.68 -3.32 -11.36
N LYS A 197 -28.74 -2.26 -12.15
CA LYS A 197 -29.91 -1.91 -12.97
C LYS A 197 -30.37 -3.01 -13.94
N ASN A 198 -29.56 -4.04 -14.17
CA ASN A 198 -29.86 -5.19 -15.04
C ASN A 198 -30.22 -6.43 -14.22
N GLY A 199 -30.30 -6.34 -12.89
CA GLY A 199 -30.61 -7.43 -11.98
C GLY A 199 -29.45 -8.39 -11.72
N LYS A 200 -28.22 -8.02 -12.13
CA LYS A 200 -27.00 -8.75 -11.82
C LYS A 200 -26.48 -8.33 -10.43
N GLU A 201 -26.00 -9.29 -9.64
CA GLU A 201 -25.41 -8.98 -8.34
C GLU A 201 -24.22 -8.04 -8.52
N ASP A 202 -24.17 -6.97 -7.71
CA ASP A 202 -23.03 -6.07 -7.64
C ASP A 202 -21.85 -6.78 -6.98
N THR A 203 -20.73 -6.87 -7.68
CA THR A 203 -19.48 -7.45 -7.19
C THR A 203 -18.37 -6.40 -7.25
#